data_1b5a8a071426a389581b00033d24e406
#
_entry.id   1b5a8a071426a389581b00033d24e406
#
_cell.length_a   1.000
_cell.length_b   1.000
_cell.length_c   1.000
_cell.angle_alpha   90.00
_cell.angle_beta   90.00
_cell.angle_gamma   90.00
#
_symmetry.space_group_name_H-M   'P 1'
#
loop_
_entity.id
_entity.type
_entity.pdbx_description
1 polymer ?
#
loop_
_entity_poly.entity_id
_entity_poly.type
_entity_poly.pdbx_seq_one_letter_code
_entity_poly.pdbx_strand_id
1 'polypeptide(L)'
;DIGGGTSNIALFQKGNLKGTSCLDIGGRLIKIENGRISYIFPKIQKLAEAHGIHIAVGDRAEETVLYKICEYMADQLAMAIHAREADSLHAGLYTNDGKPLTSEPKIDAITYSGGVASCYYNGEPANVFEYGDVGVLLARAVKNNAALKQVLTYPAAETIRATVVGAGTHTTNVSGSTISYSDGQLPIKNIPVLRMSEEDEQNPALFQTTLQRKLQLFM
;
A
#
# COMPACT_ATOMS: atom_id res chain seq x y z
N ASP A 1 0.22 6.21 -1.42
CA ASP A 1 -0.58 4.99 -1.24
C ASP A 1 0.13 4.09 -0.25
N ILE A 2 -0.47 3.85 0.94
CA ILE A 2 0.09 2.97 1.97
C ILE A 2 -0.73 1.69 1.97
N GLY A 3 -0.18 0.67 1.34
CA GLY A 3 -0.82 -0.63 1.18
C GLY A 3 -0.44 -1.65 2.25
N GLY A 4 -0.65 -2.92 1.92
CA GLY A 4 -0.26 -4.03 2.81
C GLY A 4 1.25 -4.28 2.83
N GLY A 5 1.92 -4.31 1.66
CA GLY A 5 3.34 -4.62 1.54
C GLY A 5 4.24 -3.43 1.28
N THR A 6 3.73 -2.40 0.64
CA THR A 6 4.51 -1.25 0.19
C THR A 6 3.79 0.07 0.38
N SER A 7 4.57 1.13 0.44
CA SER A 7 4.12 2.51 0.31
C SER A 7 4.61 3.09 -1.00
N ASN A 8 3.68 3.42 -1.89
CA ASN A 8 3.95 4.04 -3.18
C ASN A 8 3.73 5.56 -3.07
N ILE A 9 4.72 6.32 -3.49
CA ILE A 9 4.71 7.79 -3.43
C ILE A 9 4.75 8.32 -4.85
N ALA A 10 3.88 9.27 -5.17
CA ALA A 10 3.88 10.00 -6.43
C ALA A 10 3.90 11.50 -6.13
N LEU A 11 4.89 12.19 -6.65
CA LEU A 11 5.07 13.62 -6.51
C LEU A 11 4.51 14.33 -7.75
N PHE A 12 3.57 15.23 -7.54
CA PHE A 12 2.97 16.04 -8.60
C PHE A 12 3.27 17.52 -8.39
N GLN A 13 3.46 18.25 -9.49
CA GLN A 13 3.55 19.70 -9.49
C GLN A 13 2.75 20.25 -10.66
N LYS A 14 1.79 21.12 -10.37
CA LYS A 14 0.90 21.73 -11.40
C LYS A 14 0.24 20.67 -12.29
N GLY A 15 -0.21 19.54 -11.70
CA GLY A 15 -0.85 18.43 -12.42
C GLY A 15 0.10 17.48 -13.15
N ASN A 16 1.40 17.72 -13.17
CA ASN A 16 2.38 16.88 -13.83
C ASN A 16 3.11 15.99 -12.81
N LEU A 17 3.27 14.71 -13.12
CA LEU A 17 4.07 13.78 -12.35
C LEU A 17 5.56 14.18 -12.44
N LYS A 18 6.20 14.38 -11.29
CA LYS A 18 7.61 14.77 -11.16
C LYS A 18 8.50 13.63 -10.69
N GLY A 19 7.97 12.72 -9.93
CA GLY A 19 8.71 11.58 -9.44
C GLY A 19 7.82 10.55 -8.78
N THR A 20 8.33 9.35 -8.72
CA THR A 20 7.71 8.24 -7.99
C THR A 20 8.74 7.58 -7.09
N SER A 21 8.29 7.02 -6.00
CA SER A 21 9.11 6.25 -5.08
C SER A 21 8.29 5.10 -4.49
N CYS A 22 8.97 4.07 -4.03
CA CYS A 22 8.32 2.94 -3.39
C CYS A 22 9.20 2.38 -2.28
N LEU A 23 8.61 2.25 -1.09
CA LEU A 23 9.26 1.68 0.08
C LEU A 23 8.57 0.40 0.52
N ASP A 24 9.36 -0.52 1.08
CA ASP A 24 8.87 -1.71 1.78
C ASP A 24 8.35 -1.34 3.18
N ILE A 25 7.28 -0.55 3.18
CA ILE A 25 6.53 -0.13 4.36
C ILE A 25 5.04 -0.34 4.07
N GLY A 26 4.37 -1.12 4.91
CA GLY A 26 2.96 -1.44 4.74
C GLY A 26 2.40 -2.23 5.92
N GLY A 27 1.08 -2.30 6.01
CA GLY A 27 0.38 -2.89 7.16
C GLY A 27 0.62 -4.38 7.36
N ARG A 28 0.83 -5.16 6.26
CA ARG A 28 0.98 -6.63 6.31
C ARG A 28 2.42 -7.11 6.42
N LEU A 29 3.36 -6.21 6.64
CA LEU A 29 4.77 -6.57 6.84
C LEU A 29 5.02 -7.20 8.22
N ILE A 30 4.06 -7.05 9.14
CA ILE A 30 3.92 -7.87 10.35
C ILE A 30 2.49 -8.40 10.35
N LYS A 31 2.33 -9.74 10.31
CA LYS A 31 1.02 -10.38 10.37
C LYS A 31 0.77 -10.98 11.76
N ILE A 32 -0.50 -10.98 12.14
CA ILE A 32 -0.95 -11.44 13.45
C ILE A 32 -2.08 -12.45 13.26
N GLU A 33 -1.92 -13.61 13.86
CA GLU A 33 -2.90 -14.67 13.88
C GLU A 33 -3.06 -15.18 15.32
N ASN A 34 -4.28 -15.33 15.77
CA ASN A 34 -4.60 -15.80 17.13
C ASN A 34 -3.86 -15.04 18.25
N GLY A 35 -3.68 -13.71 18.09
CA GLY A 35 -3.00 -12.86 19.05
C GLY A 35 -1.47 -13.03 19.09
N ARG A 36 -0.88 -13.71 18.10
CA ARG A 36 0.56 -13.91 17.96
C ARG A 36 1.05 -13.41 16.61
N ILE A 37 2.31 -13.04 16.56
CA ILE A 37 3.01 -12.68 15.31
C ILE A 37 3.17 -13.95 14.46
N SER A 38 2.57 -13.98 13.28
CA SER A 38 2.67 -15.11 12.33
C SER A 38 3.68 -14.87 11.21
N TYR A 39 4.02 -13.59 10.95
CA TYR A 39 4.98 -13.21 9.92
C TYR A 39 5.64 -11.87 10.25
N ILE A 40 6.91 -11.74 9.92
CA ILE A 40 7.65 -10.47 9.97
C ILE A 40 8.47 -10.35 8.69
N PHE A 41 8.31 -9.26 7.97
CA PHE A 41 9.15 -8.97 6.80
C PHE A 41 10.58 -8.64 7.24
N PRO A 42 11.62 -9.23 6.60
CA PRO A 42 13.00 -9.13 7.10
C PRO A 42 13.54 -7.69 7.25
N LYS A 43 13.15 -6.77 6.36
CA LYS A 43 13.59 -5.37 6.47
C LYS A 43 12.95 -4.67 7.67
N ILE A 44 11.70 -5.00 8.01
CA ILE A 44 11.03 -4.45 9.20
C ILE A 44 11.59 -5.05 10.48
N GLN A 45 11.96 -6.32 10.46
CA GLN A 45 12.67 -6.93 11.59
C GLN A 45 14.00 -6.22 11.84
N LYS A 46 14.80 -5.98 10.80
CA LYS A 46 16.05 -5.21 10.91
C LYS A 46 15.84 -3.78 11.41
N LEU A 47 14.77 -3.13 10.95
CA LEU A 47 14.41 -1.79 11.42
C LEU A 47 14.11 -1.81 12.93
N ALA A 48 13.35 -2.78 13.42
CA ALA A 48 13.04 -2.95 14.84
C ALA A 48 14.31 -3.23 15.66
N GLU A 49 15.15 -4.18 15.22
CA GLU A 49 16.40 -4.56 15.88
C GLU A 49 17.38 -3.38 15.99
N ALA A 50 17.50 -2.56 14.96
CA ALA A 50 18.34 -1.36 14.97
C ALA A 50 17.90 -0.31 16.03
N HIS A 51 16.65 -0.38 16.45
CA HIS A 51 16.10 0.45 17.52
C HIS A 51 15.96 -0.31 18.87
N GLY A 52 16.63 -1.46 18.99
CA GLY A 52 16.65 -2.26 20.21
C GLY A 52 15.35 -3.03 20.50
N ILE A 53 14.47 -3.16 19.51
CA ILE A 53 13.23 -3.93 19.65
C ILE A 53 13.42 -5.30 19.00
N HIS A 54 13.31 -6.35 19.80
CA HIS A 54 13.41 -7.73 19.34
C HIS A 54 12.04 -8.37 19.34
N ILE A 55 11.59 -8.83 18.16
CA ILE A 55 10.35 -9.58 17.95
C ILE A 55 10.63 -10.81 17.08
N ALA A 56 9.89 -11.88 17.34
CA ALA A 56 9.98 -13.12 16.57
C ALA A 56 8.59 -13.66 16.20
N VAL A 57 8.55 -14.48 15.16
CA VAL A 57 7.35 -15.25 14.83
C VAL A 57 7.02 -16.18 16.00
N GLY A 58 5.76 -16.17 16.43
CA GLY A 58 5.28 -16.89 17.62
C GLY A 58 5.15 -16.02 18.87
N ASP A 59 5.79 -14.86 18.94
CA ASP A 59 5.63 -13.93 20.06
C ASP A 59 4.19 -13.42 20.16
N ARG A 60 3.78 -13.07 21.38
CA ARG A 60 2.49 -12.39 21.60
C ARG A 60 2.50 -11.04 20.88
N ALA A 61 1.40 -10.72 20.19
CA ALA A 61 1.23 -9.43 19.56
C ALA A 61 0.91 -8.36 20.63
N GLU A 62 1.95 -7.68 21.12
CA GLU A 62 1.81 -6.60 22.09
C GLU A 62 1.66 -5.26 21.38
N GLU A 63 0.50 -4.61 21.57
CA GLU A 63 0.16 -3.38 20.88
C GLU A 63 1.22 -2.29 21.06
N THR A 64 1.71 -2.09 22.28
CA THR A 64 2.70 -1.05 22.58
C THR A 64 4.03 -1.27 21.87
N VAL A 65 4.50 -2.53 21.77
CA VAL A 65 5.74 -2.89 21.08
C VAL A 65 5.57 -2.72 19.58
N LEU A 66 4.48 -3.24 19.02
CA LEU A 66 4.20 -3.16 17.59
C LEU A 66 3.91 -1.72 17.15
N TYR A 67 3.24 -0.92 17.99
CA TYR A 67 3.05 0.50 17.72
C TYR A 67 4.38 1.24 17.63
N LYS A 68 5.33 0.93 18.51
CA LYS A 68 6.66 1.55 18.47
C LYS A 68 7.41 1.26 17.16
N ILE A 69 7.28 0.04 16.64
CA ILE A 69 7.84 -0.31 15.32
C ILE A 69 7.13 0.51 14.22
N CYS A 70 5.80 0.65 14.30
CA CYS A 70 5.04 1.47 13.35
C CYS A 70 5.44 2.95 13.39
N GLU A 71 5.84 3.49 14.57
CA GLU A 71 6.39 4.85 14.66
C GLU A 71 7.68 4.99 13.85
N TYR A 72 8.60 4.01 13.93
CA TYR A 72 9.81 4.01 13.09
C TYR A 72 9.46 3.85 11.60
N MET A 73 8.48 3.04 11.25
CA MET A 73 8.00 2.95 9.86
C MET A 73 7.44 4.31 9.37
N ALA A 74 6.69 5.03 10.21
CA ALA A 74 6.18 6.36 9.88
C ALA A 74 7.30 7.40 9.75
N ASP A 75 8.35 7.31 10.56
CA ASP A 75 9.55 8.13 10.41
C ASP A 75 10.23 7.92 9.05
N GLN A 76 10.31 6.69 8.57
CA GLN A 76 10.85 6.38 7.25
C GLN A 76 9.99 6.95 6.12
N LEU A 77 8.67 7.00 6.28
CA LEU A 77 7.79 7.69 5.32
C LEU A 77 8.03 9.20 5.32
N ALA A 78 8.27 9.80 6.50
CA ALA A 78 8.62 11.22 6.61
C ALA A 78 9.97 11.55 5.93
N MET A 79 10.95 10.64 6.05
CA MET A 79 12.23 10.75 5.35
C MET A 79 12.08 10.66 3.84
N ALA A 80 11.23 9.75 3.35
CA ALA A 80 11.00 9.54 1.93
C ALA A 80 10.41 10.77 1.22
N ILE A 81 9.71 11.63 1.95
CA ILE A 81 9.15 12.89 1.43
C ILE A 81 9.97 14.12 1.86
N HIS A 82 11.17 13.92 2.37
CA HIS A 82 12.07 14.98 2.86
C HIS A 82 11.49 15.87 3.97
N ALA A 83 10.46 15.40 4.69
CA ALA A 83 9.96 16.07 5.89
C ALA A 83 10.87 15.85 7.12
N ARG A 84 11.80 14.91 7.03
CA ARG A 84 12.83 14.57 8.01
C ARG A 84 14.10 14.14 7.27
N GLU A 85 15.27 14.37 7.88
CA GLU A 85 16.53 13.89 7.35
C GLU A 85 16.60 12.35 7.38
N ALA A 86 17.14 11.76 6.30
CA ALA A 86 17.27 10.31 6.19
C ALA A 86 18.34 9.77 7.14
N ASP A 87 18.03 8.67 7.81
CA ASP A 87 18.97 7.90 8.61
C ASP A 87 19.71 6.84 7.76
N SER A 88 20.64 6.12 8.39
CA SER A 88 21.43 5.07 7.71
C SER A 88 20.60 3.85 7.28
N LEU A 89 19.40 3.65 7.80
CA LEU A 89 18.51 2.52 7.48
C LEU A 89 17.62 2.81 6.28
N HIS A 90 17.36 4.10 6.01
CA HIS A 90 16.39 4.55 5.03
C HIS A 90 16.62 3.97 3.64
N ALA A 91 17.85 3.99 3.16
CA ALA A 91 18.22 3.48 1.82
C ALA A 91 17.87 1.99 1.64
N GLY A 92 17.94 1.21 2.71
CA GLY A 92 17.62 -0.22 2.70
C GLY A 92 16.14 -0.53 2.60
N LEU A 93 15.27 0.45 2.82
CA LEU A 93 13.81 0.27 2.79
C LEU A 93 13.18 0.49 1.42
N TYR A 94 13.90 1.07 0.47
CA TYR A 94 13.38 1.13 -0.90
C TYR A 94 13.19 -0.28 -1.48
N THR A 95 12.15 -0.45 -2.27
CA THR A 95 11.97 -1.66 -3.08
C THR A 95 13.05 -1.75 -4.14
N ASN A 96 13.23 -2.91 -4.80
CA ASN A 96 14.27 -3.11 -5.81
C ASN A 96 14.20 -2.07 -6.95
N ASP A 97 13.00 -1.62 -7.30
CA ASP A 97 12.75 -0.60 -8.33
C ASP A 97 12.48 0.79 -7.73
N GLY A 98 12.41 0.88 -6.40
CA GLY A 98 12.17 2.12 -5.67
C GLY A 98 13.40 3.03 -5.71
N LYS A 99 13.17 4.31 -5.98
CA LYS A 99 14.21 5.34 -5.99
C LYS A 99 13.81 6.47 -5.05
N PRO A 100 14.77 7.13 -4.39
CA PRO A 100 14.48 8.34 -3.65
C PRO A 100 13.81 9.39 -4.54
N LEU A 101 12.87 10.13 -3.98
CA LEU A 101 12.37 11.33 -4.62
C LEU A 101 13.50 12.36 -4.70
N THR A 102 13.44 13.24 -5.67
CA THR A 102 14.28 14.44 -5.69
C THR A 102 13.83 15.39 -4.58
N SER A 103 14.77 16.15 -4.00
CA SER A 103 14.47 17.13 -2.95
C SER A 103 13.67 18.34 -3.46
N GLU A 104 13.59 18.50 -4.77
CA GLU A 104 12.82 19.55 -5.44
C GLU A 104 11.81 18.93 -6.42
N PRO A 105 10.59 19.49 -6.50
CA PRO A 105 10.07 20.63 -5.72
C PRO A 105 9.77 20.23 -4.26
N LYS A 106 9.82 21.22 -3.35
CA LYS A 106 9.40 21.02 -1.96
C LYS A 106 7.94 20.59 -1.89
N ILE A 107 7.63 19.68 -1.00
CA ILE A 107 6.28 19.14 -0.84
C ILE A 107 5.45 20.08 0.04
N ASP A 108 4.38 20.65 -0.54
CA ASP A 108 3.47 21.57 0.15
C ASP A 108 2.31 20.83 0.84
N ALA A 109 1.87 19.71 0.27
CA ALA A 109 0.74 18.95 0.77
C ALA A 109 0.84 17.46 0.46
N ILE A 110 0.15 16.66 1.25
CA ILE A 110 0.05 15.21 1.12
C ILE A 110 -1.43 14.80 1.05
N THR A 111 -1.71 13.75 0.31
CA THR A 111 -2.92 12.95 0.44
C THR A 111 -2.56 11.49 0.59
N TYR A 112 -3.27 10.76 1.44
CA TYR A 112 -3.02 9.35 1.71
C TYR A 112 -4.07 8.49 1.01
N SER A 113 -3.66 7.39 0.39
CA SER A 113 -4.51 6.34 -0.16
C SER A 113 -4.00 4.96 0.25
N GLY A 114 -4.70 3.91 -0.15
CA GLY A 114 -4.42 2.53 0.25
C GLY A 114 -5.20 2.09 1.50
N GLY A 115 -5.05 0.83 1.87
CA GLY A 115 -5.79 0.24 2.98
C GLY A 115 -5.50 0.89 4.34
N VAL A 116 -4.24 1.27 4.59
CA VAL A 116 -3.84 1.97 5.82
C VAL A 116 -4.47 3.36 5.91
N ALA A 117 -4.61 4.06 4.78
CA ALA A 117 -5.23 5.39 4.76
C ALA A 117 -6.71 5.36 5.15
N SER A 118 -7.42 4.27 4.94
CA SER A 118 -8.79 4.13 5.42
C SER A 118 -8.88 4.30 6.93
N CYS A 119 -7.99 3.66 7.69
CA CYS A 119 -7.93 3.83 9.15
C CYS A 119 -7.45 5.24 9.55
N TYR A 120 -6.57 5.85 8.75
CA TYR A 120 -6.10 7.22 8.98
C TYR A 120 -7.25 8.23 8.97
N TYR A 121 -8.19 8.14 8.00
CA TYR A 121 -9.30 9.10 7.85
C TYR A 121 -10.54 8.71 8.66
N ASN A 122 -10.91 7.44 8.68
CA ASN A 122 -12.18 6.98 9.24
C ASN A 122 -12.10 6.57 10.72
N GLY A 123 -10.88 6.56 11.29
CA GLY A 123 -10.65 6.14 12.67
C GLY A 123 -10.32 4.65 12.79
N GLU A 124 -10.05 4.24 14.02
CA GLU A 124 -9.58 2.90 14.34
C GLU A 124 -10.74 1.99 14.74
N PRO A 125 -10.68 0.70 14.36
CA PRO A 125 -11.60 -0.30 14.90
C PRO A 125 -11.32 -0.57 16.38
N ALA A 126 -12.28 -1.17 17.08
CA ALA A 126 -12.12 -1.51 18.51
C ALA A 126 -10.96 -2.50 18.76
N ASN A 127 -10.69 -3.38 17.81
CA ASN A 127 -9.53 -4.27 17.83
C ASN A 127 -8.49 -3.79 16.82
N VAL A 128 -7.35 -3.32 17.30
CA VAL A 128 -6.25 -2.82 16.43
C VAL A 128 -5.63 -3.88 15.52
N PHE A 129 -5.89 -5.16 15.78
CA PHE A 129 -5.46 -6.29 14.97
C PHE A 129 -6.61 -6.93 14.18
N GLU A 130 -7.72 -6.23 13.98
CA GLU A 130 -8.91 -6.74 13.28
C GLU A 130 -8.60 -7.29 11.88
N TYR A 131 -7.64 -6.69 11.18
CA TYR A 131 -7.24 -7.12 9.84
C TYR A 131 -6.11 -8.16 9.82
N GLY A 132 -5.73 -8.70 10.98
CA GLY A 132 -4.66 -9.68 11.11
C GLY A 132 -3.27 -9.12 10.79
N ASP A 133 -3.07 -7.82 10.96
CA ASP A 133 -1.81 -7.13 10.67
C ASP A 133 -1.65 -5.86 11.52
N VAL A 134 -0.58 -5.10 11.28
CA VAL A 134 -0.30 -3.84 11.99
C VAL A 134 -0.79 -2.59 11.25
N GLY A 135 -1.64 -2.72 10.23
CA GLY A 135 -2.09 -1.60 9.40
C GLY A 135 -2.79 -0.50 10.18
N VAL A 136 -3.58 -0.85 11.20
CA VAL A 136 -4.25 0.11 12.11
C VAL A 136 -3.21 0.88 12.92
N LEU A 137 -2.23 0.19 13.47
CA LEU A 137 -1.16 0.81 14.25
C LEU A 137 -0.28 1.71 13.38
N LEU A 138 -0.02 1.29 12.13
CA LEU A 138 0.72 2.10 11.16
C LEU A 138 -0.06 3.37 10.80
N ALA A 139 -1.38 3.28 10.59
CA ALA A 139 -2.22 4.45 10.36
C ALA A 139 -2.15 5.45 11.52
N ARG A 140 -2.23 4.95 12.76
CA ARG A 140 -2.08 5.73 13.99
C ARG A 140 -0.70 6.40 14.05
N ALA A 141 0.36 5.67 13.76
CA ALA A 141 1.73 6.16 13.76
C ALA A 141 1.94 7.28 12.72
N VAL A 142 1.46 7.07 11.49
CA VAL A 142 1.49 8.10 10.43
C VAL A 142 0.72 9.35 10.86
N LYS A 143 -0.48 9.18 11.43
CA LYS A 143 -1.31 10.30 11.91
C LYS A 143 -0.65 11.08 13.03
N ASN A 144 0.13 10.41 13.87
CA ASN A 144 0.78 11.01 15.04
C ASN A 144 2.22 11.47 14.78
N ASN A 145 2.81 11.13 13.66
CA ASN A 145 4.18 11.50 13.33
C ASN A 145 4.38 13.02 13.28
N ALA A 146 5.33 13.52 14.05
CA ALA A 146 5.54 14.97 14.22
C ALA A 146 5.96 15.67 12.92
N ALA A 147 6.77 15.02 12.08
CA ALA A 147 7.22 15.59 10.82
C ALA A 147 6.11 15.59 9.76
N LEU A 148 5.36 14.50 9.65
CA LEU A 148 4.24 14.40 8.71
C LEU A 148 3.09 15.37 9.06
N LYS A 149 2.86 15.64 10.35
CA LYS A 149 1.86 16.63 10.79
C LYS A 149 2.16 18.06 10.37
N GLN A 150 3.40 18.38 10.06
CA GLN A 150 3.78 19.72 9.59
C GLN A 150 3.46 19.93 8.12
N VAL A 151 3.19 18.87 7.37
CA VAL A 151 2.80 18.95 5.97
C VAL A 151 1.28 18.95 5.89
N LEU A 152 0.73 19.89 5.12
CA LEU A 152 -0.72 20.01 4.94
C LEU A 152 -1.28 18.70 4.36
N THR A 153 -2.32 18.16 4.99
CA THR A 153 -2.95 16.93 4.53
C THR A 153 -4.34 17.21 3.96
N TYR A 154 -4.57 16.77 2.73
CA TYR A 154 -5.89 16.80 2.10
C TYR A 154 -6.54 15.40 2.16
N PRO A 155 -7.86 15.32 2.34
CA PRO A 155 -8.57 14.05 2.28
C PRO A 155 -8.47 13.47 0.87
N ALA A 156 -8.30 12.15 0.77
CA ALA A 156 -8.38 11.44 -0.50
C ALA A 156 -9.84 11.23 -0.92
N ALA A 157 -10.10 11.36 -2.22
CA ALA A 157 -11.41 11.00 -2.78
C ALA A 157 -11.65 9.48 -2.75
N GLU A 158 -10.56 8.69 -2.81
CA GLU A 158 -10.59 7.22 -2.75
C GLU A 158 -9.42 6.72 -1.90
N THR A 159 -9.64 5.69 -1.10
CA THR A 159 -8.61 5.08 -0.24
C THR A 159 -8.31 3.65 -0.66
N ILE A 160 -9.08 2.68 -0.20
CA ILE A 160 -8.83 1.24 -0.41
C ILE A 160 -8.79 0.87 -1.89
N ARG A 161 -9.63 1.48 -2.71
CA ARG A 161 -9.75 1.19 -4.14
C ARG A 161 -8.90 2.09 -5.03
N ALA A 162 -8.07 2.97 -4.46
CA ALA A 162 -7.30 3.96 -5.23
C ALA A 162 -6.47 3.33 -6.37
N THR A 163 -5.79 2.21 -6.09
CA THR A 163 -4.99 1.48 -7.10
C THR A 163 -5.86 0.94 -8.24
N VAL A 164 -7.01 0.33 -7.91
CA VAL A 164 -7.93 -0.24 -8.91
C VAL A 164 -8.59 0.86 -9.73
N VAL A 165 -9.01 1.94 -9.09
CA VAL A 165 -9.58 3.12 -9.77
C VAL A 165 -8.53 3.78 -10.67
N GLY A 166 -7.31 3.95 -10.18
CA GLY A 166 -6.20 4.49 -10.96
C GLY A 166 -5.87 3.63 -12.19
N ALA A 167 -5.78 2.31 -12.02
CA ALA A 167 -5.57 1.39 -13.13
C ALA A 167 -6.73 1.43 -14.14
N GLY A 168 -7.97 1.46 -13.65
CA GLY A 168 -9.17 1.49 -14.51
C GLY A 168 -9.36 2.81 -15.27
N THR A 169 -8.77 3.91 -14.80
CA THR A 169 -8.83 5.21 -15.48
C THR A 169 -7.61 5.49 -16.36
N HIS A 170 -6.55 4.66 -16.25
CA HIS A 170 -5.35 4.82 -17.04
C HIS A 170 -5.61 4.48 -18.50
N THR A 171 -5.25 5.36 -19.42
CA THR A 171 -5.33 5.09 -20.86
C THR A 171 -4.17 4.19 -21.27
N THR A 172 -4.47 3.00 -21.78
CA THR A 172 -3.45 2.08 -22.30
C THR A 172 -3.14 2.45 -23.74
N ASN A 173 -1.89 2.77 -24.06
CA ASN A 173 -1.42 2.90 -25.42
C ASN A 173 -1.08 1.52 -25.97
N VAL A 174 -1.80 1.11 -27.02
CA VAL A 174 -1.53 -0.13 -27.72
C VAL A 174 -0.60 0.17 -28.90
N SER A 175 0.57 -0.47 -28.91
CA SER A 175 1.53 -0.33 -30.01
C SER A 175 1.94 -1.71 -30.53
N GLY A 176 2.04 -1.83 -31.87
CA GLY A 176 2.50 -3.05 -32.55
C GLY A 176 1.71 -3.34 -33.81
N SER A 177 2.39 -3.84 -34.84
CA SER A 177 1.79 -4.18 -36.14
C SER A 177 0.89 -5.43 -36.13
N THR A 178 0.86 -6.17 -35.02
CA THR A 178 0.08 -7.41 -34.86
C THR A 178 -1.23 -7.23 -34.11
N ILE A 179 -1.54 -6.00 -33.68
CA ILE A 179 -2.76 -5.70 -32.91
C ILE A 179 -3.78 -5.09 -33.88
N SER A 180 -4.96 -5.71 -33.97
CA SER A 180 -6.09 -5.22 -34.72
C SER A 180 -7.29 -5.00 -33.79
N TYR A 181 -7.96 -3.86 -33.94
CA TYR A 181 -9.18 -3.51 -33.21
C TYR A 181 -10.13 -2.73 -34.10
N SER A 182 -11.39 -2.76 -33.79
CA SER A 182 -12.39 -1.97 -34.53
C SER A 182 -12.42 -0.53 -34.01
N ASP A 183 -12.60 0.41 -34.93
CA ASP A 183 -12.70 1.83 -34.60
C ASP A 183 -13.79 2.09 -33.56
N GLY A 184 -13.47 2.95 -32.56
CA GLY A 184 -14.38 3.31 -31.48
C GLY A 184 -14.39 2.37 -30.28
N GLN A 185 -13.61 1.28 -30.28
CA GLN A 185 -13.52 0.37 -29.13
C GLN A 185 -12.47 0.78 -28.09
N LEU A 186 -11.50 1.61 -28.45
CA LEU A 186 -10.46 2.09 -27.54
C LEU A 186 -10.54 3.60 -27.33
N PRO A 187 -10.23 4.11 -26.13
CA PRO A 187 -9.82 3.39 -24.93
C PRO A 187 -11.00 2.72 -24.21
N ILE A 188 -10.83 1.47 -23.79
CA ILE A 188 -11.80 0.76 -22.95
C ILE A 188 -11.49 1.10 -21.48
N LYS A 189 -12.51 1.58 -20.76
CA LYS A 189 -12.42 1.89 -19.32
C LYS A 189 -13.36 1.01 -18.53
N ASN A 190 -13.04 0.78 -17.27
CA ASN A 190 -13.88 0.02 -16.33
C ASN A 190 -14.26 -1.38 -16.85
N ILE A 191 -13.27 -2.09 -17.40
CA ILE A 191 -13.49 -3.47 -17.85
C ILE A 191 -13.82 -4.32 -16.61
N PRO A 192 -14.99 -4.97 -16.59
CA PRO A 192 -15.31 -5.87 -15.50
C PRO A 192 -14.36 -7.07 -15.48
N VAL A 193 -13.81 -7.40 -14.29
CA VAL A 193 -12.90 -8.54 -14.12
C VAL A 193 -13.64 -9.66 -13.42
N LEU A 194 -13.70 -10.81 -14.07
CA LEU A 194 -14.23 -12.03 -13.48
C LEU A 194 -13.11 -12.77 -12.75
N ARG A 195 -13.25 -12.93 -11.45
CA ARG A 195 -12.30 -13.68 -10.62
C ARG A 195 -12.82 -15.09 -10.33
N MET A 196 -11.99 -16.08 -10.59
CA MET A 196 -12.22 -17.47 -10.17
C MET A 196 -11.60 -17.70 -8.77
N SER A 197 -12.10 -18.68 -8.03
CA SER A 197 -11.47 -19.15 -6.79
C SER A 197 -10.39 -20.18 -7.10
N GLU A 198 -9.45 -20.39 -6.17
CA GLU A 198 -8.43 -21.43 -6.33
C GLU A 198 -9.03 -22.84 -6.48
N GLU A 199 -10.15 -23.13 -5.81
CA GLU A 199 -10.89 -24.39 -5.95
C GLU A 199 -11.46 -24.55 -7.36
N ASP A 200 -12.00 -23.47 -7.94
CA ASP A 200 -12.53 -23.48 -9.30
C ASP A 200 -11.40 -23.74 -10.33
N GLU A 201 -10.23 -23.16 -10.11
CA GLU A 201 -9.07 -23.28 -11.02
C GLU A 201 -8.43 -24.67 -10.99
N GLN A 202 -8.47 -25.36 -9.84
CA GLN A 202 -7.92 -26.70 -9.68
C GLN A 202 -8.80 -27.81 -10.27
N ASN A 203 -10.08 -27.53 -10.55
CA ASN A 203 -11.02 -28.52 -11.07
C ASN A 203 -11.60 -28.05 -12.43
N PRO A 204 -11.13 -28.62 -13.57
CA PRO A 204 -11.57 -28.18 -14.90
C PRO A 204 -13.08 -28.25 -15.15
N ALA A 205 -13.77 -29.23 -14.59
CA ALA A 205 -15.23 -29.36 -14.75
C ALA A 205 -15.98 -28.27 -13.95
N LEU A 206 -15.51 -27.98 -12.74
CA LEU A 206 -16.07 -26.91 -11.91
C LEU A 206 -15.75 -25.56 -12.49
N PHE A 207 -14.55 -25.36 -13.02
CA PHE A 207 -14.13 -24.13 -13.69
C PHE A 207 -15.10 -23.72 -14.80
N GLN A 208 -15.39 -24.64 -15.71
CA GLN A 208 -16.25 -24.36 -16.85
C GLN A 208 -17.68 -23.98 -16.42
N THR A 209 -18.24 -24.72 -15.46
CA THR A 209 -19.60 -24.45 -14.94
C THR A 209 -19.66 -23.11 -14.20
N THR A 210 -18.66 -22.82 -13.36
CA THR A 210 -18.59 -21.55 -12.61
C THR A 210 -18.35 -20.38 -13.53
N LEU A 211 -17.51 -20.55 -14.56
CA LEU A 211 -17.25 -19.53 -15.57
C LEU A 211 -18.54 -19.15 -16.31
N GLN A 212 -19.29 -20.13 -16.80
CA GLN A 212 -20.56 -19.89 -17.47
C GLN A 212 -21.57 -19.17 -16.60
N ARG A 213 -21.71 -19.59 -15.34
CA ARG A 213 -22.61 -18.93 -14.37
C ARG A 213 -22.19 -17.49 -14.09
N LYS A 214 -20.89 -17.23 -13.91
CA LYS A 214 -20.39 -15.89 -13.60
C LYS A 214 -20.46 -14.95 -14.81
N LEU A 215 -20.27 -15.46 -16.03
CA LEU A 215 -20.43 -14.66 -17.25
C LEU A 215 -21.84 -14.09 -17.41
N GLN A 216 -22.87 -14.79 -16.94
CA GLN A 216 -24.25 -14.29 -16.97
C GLN A 216 -24.47 -13.03 -16.11
N LEU A 217 -23.56 -12.72 -15.17
CA LEU A 217 -23.61 -11.50 -14.35
C LEU A 217 -23.13 -10.25 -15.12
N PHE A 218 -22.49 -10.44 -16.26
CA PHE A 218 -21.93 -9.37 -17.10
C PHE A 218 -22.69 -9.16 -18.40
N MET A 219 -23.70 -10.00 -18.67
CA MET A 219 -24.58 -9.91 -19.83
C MET A 219 -25.92 -9.24 -19.46
#